data_fab35b75bbb543c22fbf09dee12c57e0
#
_entry.id   fab35b75bbb543c22fbf09dee12c57e0
#
_cell.length_a   1.000
_cell.length_b   1.000
_cell.length_c   1.000
_cell.angle_alpha   90.00
_cell.angle_beta   90.00
_cell.angle_gamma   90.00
#
_symmetry.space_group_name_H-M   'P 1'
#
loop_
_entity.id
_entity.type
_entity.pdbx_description
1 polymer ?
#
loop_
_entity_poly.entity_id
_entity_poly.type
_entity_poly.pdbx_seq_one_letter_code
_entity_poly.pdbx_strand_id
1 'polypeptide(L)'
;IFELETKLFPCLVDMKFKGVKIDVEKAKTLGKLLEKRRDNLIKIIKKRTGIDVEIWAASSIKNLLDHQKITKYKKTKAGLPQLPKDFLKTHENRYLRMIVKARECDKAKGTFVEGLLEFVHEGRIHADINQIRSDQGGTVTGRFSMSNPNLQQIPSRGIIGKKMRELFLPEDGCVWGSFDYSQQEPRIVVHYALKLGLPGTDTLKDEFNKEDADFHQIVADMAQISRTMAKTINLGLFYGMGKIKLASELNLTRPKANALFAEYHAKVPFVRRLSQDLIEFAEEHKLLFTLKDRFCRFNKWETRNREWNNTINRYEPVPILTRQDAETAFKAELLEKFKDNVADNYMQDFDRYYKPAFTYKALN
;
A
#
# COMPACT_ATOMS: atom_id res chain seq x y z
N ILE A 1 -4.89 -24.21 -10.83
CA ILE A 1 -4.13 -22.96 -11.11
C ILE A 1 -3.47 -23.03 -12.48
N PHE A 2 -2.68 -24.05 -12.77
CA PHE A 2 -1.97 -24.18 -14.05
C PHE A 2 -2.91 -24.03 -15.27
N GLU A 3 -4.03 -24.74 -15.28
CA GLU A 3 -5.03 -24.64 -16.33
C GLU A 3 -5.60 -23.21 -16.49
N LEU A 4 -5.90 -22.54 -15.37
CA LEU A 4 -6.38 -21.16 -15.39
C LEU A 4 -5.35 -20.21 -15.99
N GLU A 5 -4.10 -20.30 -15.52
CA GLU A 5 -3.03 -19.43 -15.97
C GLU A 5 -2.71 -19.67 -17.47
N THR A 6 -2.72 -20.94 -17.91
CA THR A 6 -2.47 -21.29 -19.31
C THR A 6 -3.58 -20.78 -20.24
N LYS A 7 -4.85 -20.91 -19.82
CA LYS A 7 -5.99 -20.39 -20.62
C LYS A 7 -6.03 -18.86 -20.68
N LEU A 8 -5.54 -18.19 -19.63
CA LEU A 8 -5.52 -16.73 -19.55
C LEU A 8 -4.37 -16.13 -20.36
N PHE A 9 -3.26 -16.84 -20.51
CA PHE A 9 -2.04 -16.34 -21.15
C PHE A 9 -2.26 -15.78 -22.57
N PRO A 10 -2.97 -16.46 -23.50
CA PRO A 10 -3.25 -15.90 -24.82
C PRO A 10 -3.97 -14.55 -24.76
N CYS A 11 -4.95 -14.40 -23.86
CA CYS A 11 -5.67 -13.14 -23.68
C CYS A 11 -4.72 -12.00 -23.27
N LEU A 12 -3.77 -12.26 -22.36
CA LEU A 12 -2.79 -11.26 -21.95
C LEU A 12 -1.79 -10.91 -23.05
N VAL A 13 -1.42 -11.90 -23.88
CA VAL A 13 -0.61 -11.66 -25.10
C VAL A 13 -1.34 -10.77 -26.09
N ASP A 14 -2.62 -11.05 -26.36
CA ASP A 14 -3.45 -10.22 -27.24
C ASP A 14 -3.63 -8.80 -26.70
N MET A 15 -3.84 -8.65 -25.40
CA MET A 15 -3.91 -7.34 -24.75
C MET A 15 -2.61 -6.55 -24.91
N LYS A 16 -1.46 -7.19 -24.72
CA LYS A 16 -0.14 -6.57 -24.91
C LYS A 16 0.09 -6.24 -26.39
N PHE A 17 -0.22 -7.16 -27.30
CA PHE A 17 -0.07 -6.96 -28.74
C PHE A 17 -0.93 -5.79 -29.24
N LYS A 18 -2.18 -5.74 -28.84
CA LYS A 18 -3.08 -4.62 -29.15
C LYS A 18 -2.59 -3.30 -28.54
N GLY A 19 -2.09 -3.32 -27.32
CA GLY A 19 -1.71 -2.11 -26.58
C GLY A 19 -2.87 -1.16 -26.34
N VAL A 20 -2.59 0.03 -25.84
CA VAL A 20 -3.57 1.08 -25.58
C VAL A 20 -3.23 2.35 -26.34
N LYS A 21 -4.20 2.90 -27.07
CA LYS A 21 -4.07 4.12 -27.87
C LYS A 21 -3.90 5.35 -26.96
N ILE A 22 -2.94 6.22 -27.27
CA ILE A 22 -2.66 7.45 -26.50
C ILE A 22 -2.62 8.67 -27.43
N ASP A 23 -3.19 9.77 -26.97
CA ASP A 23 -3.11 11.07 -27.60
C ASP A 23 -1.76 11.73 -27.27
N VAL A 24 -0.79 11.52 -28.14
CA VAL A 24 0.60 12.00 -27.99
C VAL A 24 0.67 13.52 -27.94
N GLU A 25 -0.09 14.23 -28.77
CA GLU A 25 -0.05 15.70 -28.81
C GLU A 25 -0.71 16.32 -27.58
N LYS A 26 -1.81 15.74 -27.14
CA LYS A 26 -2.45 16.14 -25.87
C LYS A 26 -1.53 15.84 -24.68
N ALA A 27 -0.80 14.73 -24.70
CA ALA A 27 0.19 14.38 -23.66
C ALA A 27 1.33 15.43 -23.60
N LYS A 28 1.93 15.79 -24.73
CA LYS A 28 2.97 16.83 -24.81
C LYS A 28 2.45 18.18 -24.32
N THR A 29 1.24 18.53 -24.71
CA THR A 29 0.57 19.78 -24.28
C THR A 29 0.34 19.78 -22.77
N LEU A 30 -0.11 18.67 -22.20
CA LEU A 30 -0.28 18.50 -20.76
C LEU A 30 1.05 18.63 -20.02
N GLY A 31 2.14 18.05 -20.55
CA GLY A 31 3.49 18.17 -19.99
C GLY A 31 3.92 19.62 -19.87
N LYS A 32 3.77 20.41 -20.94
CA LYS A 32 4.08 21.85 -20.95
C LYS A 32 3.23 22.63 -19.94
N LEU A 33 1.94 22.30 -19.82
CA LEU A 33 1.03 22.93 -18.85
C LEU A 33 1.45 22.65 -17.40
N LEU A 34 1.82 21.40 -17.09
CA LEU A 34 2.28 20.99 -15.77
C LEU A 34 3.59 21.70 -15.40
N GLU A 35 4.53 21.79 -16.33
CA GLU A 35 5.78 22.52 -16.15
C GLU A 35 5.53 23.99 -15.85
N LYS A 36 4.76 24.67 -16.69
CA LYS A 36 4.38 26.07 -16.48
C LYS A 36 3.72 26.29 -15.11
N ARG A 37 2.86 25.37 -14.70
CA ARG A 37 2.20 25.45 -13.39
C ARG A 37 3.19 25.28 -12.23
N ARG A 38 4.12 24.30 -12.31
CA ARG A 38 5.21 24.10 -11.35
C ARG A 38 6.03 25.37 -11.19
N ASP A 39 6.52 25.91 -12.31
CA ASP A 39 7.40 27.08 -12.34
C ASP A 39 6.71 28.34 -11.81
N ASN A 40 5.44 28.51 -12.13
CA ASN A 40 4.64 29.62 -11.57
C ASN A 40 4.51 29.54 -10.05
N LEU A 41 4.32 28.34 -9.49
CA LEU A 41 4.26 28.15 -8.04
C LEU A 41 5.59 28.50 -7.38
N ILE A 42 6.71 28.06 -7.96
CA ILE A 42 8.07 28.40 -7.49
C ILE A 42 8.32 29.90 -7.58
N LYS A 43 7.99 30.53 -8.71
CA LYS A 43 8.10 31.98 -8.89
C LYS A 43 7.31 32.79 -7.87
N ILE A 44 6.09 32.33 -7.53
CA ILE A 44 5.28 33.00 -6.51
C ILE A 44 5.95 32.88 -5.12
N ILE A 45 6.51 31.73 -4.77
CA ILE A 45 7.25 31.56 -3.52
C ILE A 45 8.43 32.53 -3.50
N LYS A 46 9.28 32.55 -4.53
CA LYS A 46 10.44 33.44 -4.65
C LYS A 46 10.04 34.90 -4.56
N LYS A 47 9.02 35.32 -5.33
CA LYS A 47 8.54 36.71 -5.32
C LYS A 47 8.05 37.18 -3.94
N ARG A 48 7.47 36.30 -3.16
CA ARG A 48 6.85 36.63 -1.87
C ARG A 48 7.76 36.47 -0.67
N THR A 49 8.77 35.63 -0.76
CA THR A 49 9.68 35.31 0.36
C THR A 49 11.11 35.69 0.11
N GLY A 50 11.48 36.04 -1.13
CA GLY A 50 12.88 36.23 -1.52
C GLY A 50 13.68 34.91 -1.62
N ILE A 51 13.12 33.78 -1.24
CA ILE A 51 13.80 32.47 -1.18
C ILE A 51 13.60 31.75 -2.50
N ASP A 52 14.70 31.34 -3.11
CA ASP A 52 14.69 30.41 -4.25
C ASP A 52 14.56 28.99 -3.74
N VAL A 53 13.54 28.28 -4.18
CA VAL A 53 13.20 26.96 -3.63
C VAL A 53 13.37 25.90 -4.69
N GLU A 54 14.29 24.96 -4.41
CA GLU A 54 14.37 23.70 -5.11
C GLU A 54 13.47 22.68 -4.42
N ILE A 55 12.37 22.33 -5.09
CA ILE A 55 11.23 21.62 -4.46
C ILE A 55 11.54 20.23 -3.92
N TRP A 56 12.61 19.57 -4.41
CA TRP A 56 13.04 18.26 -3.95
C TRP A 56 14.20 18.29 -2.96
N ALA A 57 14.93 19.39 -2.86
CA ALA A 57 16.06 19.52 -1.97
C ALA A 57 15.63 19.95 -0.55
N ALA A 58 15.85 19.06 0.43
CA ALA A 58 15.50 19.34 1.83
C ALA A 58 16.25 20.54 2.41
N SER A 59 17.50 20.77 1.99
CA SER A 59 18.32 21.95 2.34
C SER A 59 17.69 23.25 1.84
N SER A 60 17.25 23.28 0.58
CA SER A 60 16.59 24.46 0.01
C SER A 60 15.27 24.77 0.72
N ILE A 61 14.45 23.75 1.01
CA ILE A 61 13.19 23.93 1.73
C ILE A 61 13.46 24.36 3.19
N LYS A 62 14.58 23.93 3.80
CA LYS A 62 14.98 24.38 5.13
C LYS A 62 15.11 25.92 5.17
N ASN A 63 15.71 26.53 4.19
CA ASN A 63 15.85 28.00 4.10
C ASN A 63 14.47 28.69 4.12
N LEU A 64 13.48 28.10 3.43
CA LEU A 64 12.11 28.61 3.48
C LEU A 64 11.46 28.39 4.85
N LEU A 65 11.67 27.24 5.51
CA LEU A 65 11.18 26.97 6.87
C LEU A 65 11.75 27.97 7.87
N ASP A 66 13.06 28.23 7.81
CA ASP A 66 13.75 29.17 8.69
C ASP A 66 13.22 30.60 8.47
N HIS A 67 13.08 31.04 7.22
CA HIS A 67 12.48 32.34 6.88
C HIS A 67 11.04 32.47 7.39
N GLN A 68 10.25 31.38 7.35
CA GLN A 68 8.87 31.35 7.82
C GLN A 68 8.77 31.07 9.33
N LYS A 69 9.89 30.99 10.05
CA LYS A 69 9.98 30.67 11.50
C LYS A 69 9.29 29.36 11.88
N ILE A 70 9.32 28.36 10.97
CA ILE A 70 8.76 27.03 11.20
C ILE A 70 9.85 26.13 11.76
N THR A 71 9.77 25.81 13.04
CA THR A 71 10.78 25.01 13.77
C THR A 71 10.30 23.61 14.14
N LYS A 72 8.97 23.36 14.09
CA LYS A 72 8.37 22.08 14.48
C LYS A 72 8.33 21.10 13.32
N TYR A 73 9.43 20.41 13.09
CA TYR A 73 9.54 19.31 12.13
C TYR A 73 10.55 18.26 12.59
N LYS A 74 10.41 17.03 12.08
CA LYS A 74 11.39 15.96 12.34
C LYS A 74 12.65 16.22 11.52
N LYS A 75 13.82 15.90 12.09
CA LYS A 75 15.12 16.02 11.42
C LYS A 75 15.64 14.64 11.00
N THR A 76 16.39 14.61 9.91
CA THR A 76 17.21 13.46 9.51
C THR A 76 18.44 13.35 10.43
N LYS A 77 19.20 12.24 10.33
CA LYS A 77 20.48 12.10 11.04
C LYS A 77 21.47 13.23 10.70
N ALA A 78 21.40 13.78 9.50
CA ALA A 78 22.22 14.92 9.03
C ALA A 78 21.64 16.30 9.42
N GLY A 79 20.64 16.37 10.32
CA GLY A 79 20.05 17.64 10.78
C GLY A 79 19.09 18.32 9.79
N LEU A 80 18.87 17.77 8.61
CA LEU A 80 17.95 18.32 7.61
C LEU A 80 16.49 17.98 7.94
N PRO A 81 15.50 18.80 7.51
CA PRO A 81 14.10 18.53 7.75
C PRO A 81 13.63 17.26 7.04
N GLN A 82 12.91 16.40 7.77
CA GLN A 82 12.10 15.37 7.15
C GLN A 82 10.79 15.98 6.70
N LEU A 83 10.53 15.94 5.40
CA LEU A 83 9.41 16.60 4.75
C LEU A 83 8.48 15.58 4.08
N PRO A 84 7.83 14.69 4.87
CA PRO A 84 6.86 13.76 4.30
C PRO A 84 5.68 14.53 3.68
N LYS A 85 5.05 13.92 2.68
CA LYS A 85 3.94 14.56 1.93
C LYS A 85 2.83 15.05 2.87
N ASP A 86 2.49 14.27 3.88
CA ASP A 86 1.42 14.59 4.82
C ASP A 86 1.75 15.82 5.66
N PHE A 87 2.99 15.93 6.16
CA PHE A 87 3.44 17.13 6.86
C PHE A 87 3.27 18.38 6.00
N LEU A 88 3.76 18.33 4.77
CA LEU A 88 3.68 19.48 3.87
C LEU A 88 2.23 19.83 3.46
N LYS A 89 1.38 18.81 3.29
CA LYS A 89 0.00 18.97 2.83
C LYS A 89 -0.92 19.52 3.91
N THR A 90 -0.76 19.06 5.16
CA THR A 90 -1.62 19.45 6.29
C THR A 90 -1.15 20.72 7.00
N HIS A 91 0.08 21.18 6.73
CA HIS A 91 0.62 22.37 7.36
C HIS A 91 -0.15 23.63 6.96
N GLU A 92 -0.39 24.53 7.91
CA GLU A 92 -1.15 25.76 7.69
C GLU A 92 -0.44 26.75 6.75
N ASN A 93 0.90 26.67 6.68
CA ASN A 93 1.68 27.54 5.81
C ASN A 93 1.39 27.29 4.33
N ARG A 94 0.93 28.33 3.64
CA ARG A 94 0.54 28.25 2.23
C ARG A 94 1.70 27.88 1.29
N TYR A 95 2.93 28.28 1.60
CA TYR A 95 4.09 27.98 0.74
C TYR A 95 4.46 26.52 0.76
N LEU A 96 4.33 25.84 1.91
CA LEU A 96 4.52 24.39 2.00
C LEU A 96 3.48 23.63 1.18
N ARG A 97 2.23 24.08 1.19
CA ARG A 97 1.18 23.51 0.31
C ARG A 97 1.45 23.78 -1.17
N MET A 98 2.06 24.94 -1.50
CA MET A 98 2.50 25.23 -2.88
C MET A 98 3.63 24.31 -3.32
N ILE A 99 4.59 23.98 -2.46
CA ILE A 99 5.63 22.97 -2.73
C ILE A 99 4.99 21.61 -3.04
N VAL A 100 3.99 21.17 -2.27
CA VAL A 100 3.27 19.91 -2.57
C VAL A 100 2.68 19.94 -3.98
N LYS A 101 1.96 21.01 -4.33
CA LYS A 101 1.37 21.16 -5.67
C LYS A 101 2.42 21.21 -6.77
N ALA A 102 3.56 21.87 -6.53
CA ALA A 102 4.67 21.91 -7.48
C ALA A 102 5.28 20.50 -7.68
N ARG A 103 5.52 19.75 -6.59
CA ARG A 103 5.96 18.35 -6.65
C ARG A 103 4.96 17.44 -7.37
N GLU A 104 3.66 17.66 -7.17
CA GLU A 104 2.62 16.89 -7.87
C GLU A 104 2.64 17.17 -9.38
N CYS A 105 2.85 18.42 -9.80
CA CYS A 105 3.00 18.77 -11.21
C CYS A 105 4.28 18.19 -11.81
N ASP A 106 5.39 18.29 -11.11
CA ASP A 106 6.70 17.80 -11.55
C ASP A 106 6.70 16.27 -11.71
N LYS A 107 6.21 15.55 -10.70
CA LYS A 107 6.04 14.10 -10.77
C LYS A 107 5.07 13.69 -11.89
N ALA A 108 3.98 14.41 -12.07
CA ALA A 108 3.01 14.10 -13.12
C ALA A 108 3.63 14.29 -14.51
N LYS A 109 4.42 15.35 -14.72
CA LYS A 109 5.16 15.56 -15.96
C LYS A 109 6.18 14.44 -16.19
N GLY A 110 7.15 14.27 -15.29
CA GLY A 110 8.28 13.37 -15.49
C GLY A 110 7.85 11.90 -15.51
N THR A 111 7.16 11.43 -14.45
CA THR A 111 6.84 10.01 -14.31
C THR A 111 5.71 9.56 -15.24
N PHE A 112 4.67 10.38 -15.42
CA PHE A 112 3.46 9.93 -16.11
C PHE A 112 3.34 10.48 -17.54
N VAL A 113 3.78 11.70 -17.84
CA VAL A 113 3.72 12.19 -19.22
C VAL A 113 4.96 11.75 -19.99
N GLU A 114 6.14 12.17 -19.56
CA GLU A 114 7.40 11.88 -20.27
C GLU A 114 7.71 10.37 -20.23
N GLY A 115 7.60 9.75 -19.03
CA GLY A 115 7.83 8.31 -18.88
C GLY A 115 6.83 7.43 -19.64
N LEU A 116 5.61 7.89 -19.97
CA LEU A 116 4.71 7.17 -20.87
C LEU A 116 5.09 7.37 -22.33
N LEU A 117 5.51 8.58 -22.71
CA LEU A 117 5.87 8.91 -24.09
C LEU A 117 7.11 8.14 -24.57
N GLU A 118 8.02 7.74 -23.67
CA GLU A 118 9.16 6.90 -23.98
C GLU A 118 8.76 5.49 -24.49
N PHE A 119 7.57 5.00 -24.11
CA PHE A 119 7.06 3.68 -24.49
C PHE A 119 6.02 3.74 -25.62
N VAL A 120 5.84 4.89 -26.26
CA VAL A 120 4.88 5.01 -27.36
C VAL A 120 5.50 4.47 -28.65
N HIS A 121 4.83 3.48 -29.22
CA HIS A 121 5.11 2.97 -30.56
C HIS A 121 3.85 3.09 -31.40
N GLU A 122 3.91 3.75 -32.56
CA GLU A 122 2.78 3.97 -33.47
C GLU A 122 1.50 4.49 -32.79
N GLY A 123 1.65 5.41 -31.84
CA GLY A 123 0.53 6.00 -31.10
C GLY A 123 -0.06 5.10 -30.01
N ARG A 124 0.59 4.01 -29.64
CA ARG A 124 0.15 3.03 -28.64
C ARG A 124 1.22 2.74 -27.60
N ILE A 125 0.81 2.26 -26.47
CA ILE A 125 1.65 1.76 -25.39
C ILE A 125 1.38 0.27 -25.21
N HIS A 126 2.42 -0.53 -25.28
CA HIS A 126 2.39 -2.00 -25.17
C HIS A 126 3.05 -2.45 -23.86
N ALA A 127 2.38 -2.17 -22.74
CA ALA A 127 2.91 -2.49 -21.42
C ALA A 127 3.03 -4.01 -21.20
N ASP A 128 4.06 -4.42 -20.47
CA ASP A 128 4.19 -5.81 -20.03
C ASP A 128 3.16 -6.10 -18.93
N ILE A 129 2.46 -7.24 -19.07
CA ILE A 129 1.50 -7.72 -18.07
C ILE A 129 2.12 -8.94 -17.40
N ASN A 130 2.53 -8.79 -16.15
CA ASN A 130 3.16 -9.85 -15.38
C ASN A 130 2.08 -10.65 -14.65
N GLN A 131 1.82 -11.86 -15.11
CA GLN A 131 0.80 -12.75 -14.58
C GLN A 131 1.25 -13.44 -13.29
N ILE A 132 2.51 -13.87 -13.25
CA ILE A 132 3.13 -14.57 -12.11
C ILE A 132 4.40 -13.85 -11.67
N ARG A 133 4.85 -14.17 -10.45
CA ARG A 133 6.10 -13.63 -9.93
C ARG A 133 7.30 -14.24 -10.63
N SER A 134 8.18 -13.38 -11.13
CA SER A 134 9.50 -13.73 -11.69
C SER A 134 10.56 -12.74 -11.20
N ASP A 135 11.80 -12.94 -11.59
CA ASP A 135 12.89 -12.00 -11.31
C ASP A 135 12.70 -10.65 -12.01
N GLN A 136 11.94 -10.63 -13.10
CA GLN A 136 11.64 -9.43 -13.88
C GLN A 136 10.38 -8.66 -13.40
N GLY A 137 9.59 -9.24 -12.52
CA GLY A 137 8.37 -8.58 -12.05
C GLY A 137 7.35 -9.53 -11.44
N GLY A 138 6.09 -9.09 -11.42
CA GLY A 138 4.98 -9.84 -10.83
C GLY A 138 4.81 -9.59 -9.34
N THR A 139 3.73 -10.12 -8.77
CA THR A 139 3.38 -9.98 -7.35
C THR A 139 3.38 -11.33 -6.65
N VAL A 140 3.69 -11.33 -5.36
CA VAL A 140 3.61 -12.55 -4.53
C VAL A 140 2.17 -12.92 -4.17
N THR A 141 1.22 -12.02 -4.41
CA THR A 141 -0.20 -12.20 -4.08
C THR A 141 -1.02 -12.80 -5.23
N GLY A 142 -0.42 -13.00 -6.42
CA GLY A 142 -1.12 -13.47 -7.61
C GLY A 142 -1.95 -12.39 -8.32
N ARG A 143 -1.86 -11.12 -7.91
CA ARG A 143 -2.40 -10.01 -8.68
C ARG A 143 -1.52 -9.75 -9.90
N PHE A 144 -2.11 -9.30 -11.01
CA PHE A 144 -1.32 -8.79 -12.13
C PHE A 144 -0.51 -7.57 -11.70
N SER A 145 0.68 -7.45 -12.25
CA SER A 145 1.41 -6.18 -12.24
C SER A 145 1.79 -5.80 -13.66
N MET A 146 2.05 -4.52 -13.86
CA MET A 146 2.47 -4.01 -15.15
C MET A 146 3.85 -3.34 -15.05
N SER A 147 4.63 -3.46 -16.13
CA SER A 147 5.92 -2.83 -16.31
C SER A 147 6.09 -2.36 -17.76
N ASN A 148 7.04 -1.50 -18.00
CA ASN A 148 7.45 -1.02 -19.32
C ASN A 148 6.29 -0.47 -20.19
N PRO A 149 5.46 0.50 -19.70
CA PRO A 149 5.44 1.14 -18.41
C PRO A 149 4.40 0.53 -17.45
N ASN A 150 4.43 0.94 -16.15
CA ASN A 150 3.39 0.52 -15.20
C ASN A 150 2.11 1.37 -15.34
N LEU A 151 1.19 0.93 -16.18
CA LEU A 151 -0.09 1.62 -16.43
C LEU A 151 -1.04 1.60 -15.22
N GLN A 152 -0.85 0.68 -14.25
CA GLN A 152 -1.68 0.61 -13.04
C GLN A 152 -1.40 1.78 -12.07
N GLN A 153 -0.27 2.48 -12.23
CA GLN A 153 0.08 3.62 -11.38
C GLN A 153 -0.45 4.96 -11.89
N ILE A 154 -1.12 4.99 -13.05
CA ILE A 154 -1.67 6.23 -13.61
C ILE A 154 -2.68 6.83 -12.63
N PRO A 155 -2.49 8.11 -12.23
CA PRO A 155 -3.37 8.76 -11.28
C PRO A 155 -4.81 8.81 -11.81
N SER A 156 -5.77 8.58 -10.91
CA SER A 156 -7.21 8.65 -11.26
C SER A 156 -7.94 9.78 -10.54
N ARG A 157 -7.37 10.29 -9.44
CA ARG A 157 -8.03 11.26 -8.58
C ARG A 157 -7.50 12.67 -8.80
N GLY A 158 -8.33 13.65 -8.50
CA GLY A 158 -8.01 15.07 -8.65
C GLY A 158 -7.94 15.52 -10.12
N ILE A 159 -7.66 16.81 -10.33
CA ILE A 159 -7.65 17.43 -11.66
C ILE A 159 -6.56 16.82 -12.56
N ILE A 160 -5.36 16.62 -12.00
CA ILE A 160 -4.24 16.02 -12.75
C ILE A 160 -4.58 14.59 -13.17
N GLY A 161 -5.11 13.77 -12.25
CA GLY A 161 -5.46 12.39 -12.55
C GLY A 161 -6.52 12.27 -13.65
N LYS A 162 -7.55 13.11 -13.62
CA LYS A 162 -8.55 13.15 -14.70
C LYS A 162 -7.91 13.48 -16.05
N LYS A 163 -7.09 14.53 -16.10
CA LYS A 163 -6.38 14.92 -17.34
C LYS A 163 -5.42 13.82 -17.84
N MET A 164 -4.76 13.09 -16.94
CA MET A 164 -3.91 11.95 -17.32
C MET A 164 -4.71 10.82 -17.97
N ARG A 165 -5.88 10.50 -17.42
CA ARG A 165 -6.74 9.46 -17.98
C ARG A 165 -7.36 9.83 -19.32
N GLU A 166 -7.61 11.11 -19.56
CA GLU A 166 -8.08 11.63 -20.85
C GLU A 166 -7.06 11.51 -22.00
N LEU A 167 -5.83 11.12 -21.70
CA LEU A 167 -4.81 10.83 -22.73
C LEU A 167 -5.03 9.49 -23.42
N PHE A 168 -5.71 8.56 -22.76
CA PHE A 168 -5.97 7.23 -23.30
C PHE A 168 -7.26 7.25 -24.10
N LEU A 169 -7.17 6.82 -25.35
CA LEU A 169 -8.27 6.86 -26.29
C LEU A 169 -8.84 5.45 -26.54
N PRO A 170 -10.15 5.29 -26.69
CA PRO A 170 -10.71 4.06 -27.22
C PRO A 170 -10.37 3.93 -28.71
N GLU A 171 -10.65 2.79 -29.29
CA GLU A 171 -10.61 2.61 -30.75
C GLU A 171 -11.69 3.46 -31.42
N ASP A 172 -11.48 3.77 -32.69
CA ASP A 172 -12.44 4.56 -33.45
C ASP A 172 -13.78 3.82 -33.52
N GLY A 173 -14.85 4.52 -33.20
CA GLY A 173 -16.20 3.95 -33.10
C GLY A 173 -16.46 3.16 -31.81
N CYS A 174 -15.50 3.08 -30.88
CA CYS A 174 -15.63 2.41 -29.61
C CYS A 174 -15.73 3.39 -28.43
N VAL A 175 -16.14 2.88 -27.27
CA VAL A 175 -16.17 3.61 -26.00
C VAL A 175 -15.44 2.82 -24.93
N TRP A 176 -14.97 3.51 -23.88
CA TRP A 176 -14.42 2.86 -22.70
C TRP A 176 -15.51 2.27 -21.83
N GLY A 177 -15.42 0.97 -21.53
CA GLY A 177 -16.17 0.33 -20.46
C GLY A 177 -15.27 0.18 -19.21
N SER A 178 -15.81 0.49 -18.05
CA SER A 178 -15.14 0.24 -16.76
C SER A 178 -15.99 -0.72 -15.95
N PHE A 179 -15.45 -1.90 -15.68
CA PHE A 179 -16.12 -2.96 -14.93
C PHE A 179 -15.29 -3.28 -13.69
N ASP A 180 -15.91 -3.21 -12.52
CA ASP A 180 -15.27 -3.50 -11.24
C ASP A 180 -16.22 -4.30 -10.35
N TYR A 181 -15.69 -5.30 -9.65
CA TYR A 181 -16.49 -6.04 -8.68
C TYR A 181 -16.81 -5.16 -7.47
N SER A 182 -18.09 -5.05 -7.15
CA SER A 182 -18.51 -4.29 -5.98
C SER A 182 -17.99 -4.95 -4.71
N GLN A 183 -17.04 -4.27 -4.03
CA GLN A 183 -16.55 -4.66 -2.71
C GLN A 183 -16.04 -6.12 -2.63
N GLN A 184 -15.28 -6.58 -3.62
CA GLN A 184 -14.83 -7.96 -3.73
C GLN A 184 -14.09 -8.44 -2.46
N GLU A 185 -13.12 -7.69 -1.97
CA GLU A 185 -12.35 -8.06 -0.78
C GLU A 185 -13.22 -8.18 0.48
N PRO A 186 -14.06 -7.20 0.84
CA PRO A 186 -15.02 -7.34 1.92
C PRO A 186 -15.94 -8.56 1.80
N ARG A 187 -16.44 -8.85 0.61
CA ARG A 187 -17.30 -10.02 0.37
C ARG A 187 -16.57 -11.34 0.66
N ILE A 188 -15.31 -11.44 0.26
CA ILE A 188 -14.48 -12.62 0.55
C ILE A 188 -14.21 -12.76 2.05
N VAL A 189 -13.90 -11.66 2.75
CA VAL A 189 -13.69 -11.67 4.21
C VAL A 189 -14.95 -12.15 4.93
N VAL A 190 -16.13 -11.65 4.56
CA VAL A 190 -17.39 -12.09 5.15
C VAL A 190 -17.69 -13.54 4.80
N HIS A 191 -17.42 -13.98 3.57
CA HIS A 191 -17.57 -15.38 3.17
C HIS A 191 -16.77 -16.34 4.06
N TYR A 192 -15.50 -16.04 4.30
CA TYR A 192 -14.68 -16.85 5.19
C TYR A 192 -15.15 -16.78 6.65
N ALA A 193 -15.52 -15.60 7.12
CA ALA A 193 -16.03 -15.43 8.47
C ALA A 193 -17.32 -16.26 8.73
N LEU A 194 -18.25 -16.23 7.77
CA LEU A 194 -19.47 -17.07 7.79
C LEU A 194 -19.15 -18.57 7.73
N LYS A 195 -18.24 -18.97 6.84
CA LYS A 195 -17.85 -20.37 6.67
C LYS A 195 -17.20 -20.95 7.94
N LEU A 196 -16.49 -20.13 8.69
CA LEU A 196 -15.84 -20.49 9.94
C LEU A 196 -16.76 -20.30 11.17
N GLY A 197 -18.00 -19.83 10.99
CA GLY A 197 -18.94 -19.60 12.10
C GLY A 197 -18.43 -18.56 13.11
N LEU A 198 -17.73 -17.52 12.65
CA LEU A 198 -17.14 -16.54 13.54
C LEU A 198 -18.21 -15.65 14.20
N PRO A 199 -17.98 -15.17 15.44
CA PRO A 199 -18.96 -14.39 16.18
C PRO A 199 -19.29 -13.07 15.47
N GLY A 200 -20.58 -12.69 15.48
CA GLY A 200 -21.09 -11.45 14.87
C GLY A 200 -21.31 -11.56 13.35
N THR A 201 -21.41 -12.78 12.82
CA THR A 201 -21.68 -13.01 11.38
C THR A 201 -23.12 -13.42 11.07
N ASP A 202 -23.94 -13.71 12.07
CA ASP A 202 -25.26 -14.34 11.92
C ASP A 202 -26.20 -13.59 10.96
N THR A 203 -26.16 -12.25 11.00
CA THR A 203 -27.00 -11.40 10.12
C THR A 203 -26.32 -10.99 8.82
N LEU A 204 -25.03 -11.23 8.68
CA LEU A 204 -24.25 -10.70 7.55
C LEU A 204 -24.59 -11.38 6.23
N LYS A 205 -24.97 -12.67 6.27
CA LYS A 205 -25.34 -13.42 5.06
C LYS A 205 -26.49 -12.75 4.32
N ASP A 206 -27.55 -12.45 5.05
CA ASP A 206 -28.75 -11.85 4.46
C ASP A 206 -28.51 -10.42 4.00
N GLU A 207 -27.76 -9.65 4.80
CA GLU A 207 -27.36 -8.29 4.42
C GLU A 207 -26.48 -8.25 3.16
N PHE A 208 -25.54 -9.20 3.01
CA PHE A 208 -24.66 -9.24 1.84
C PHE A 208 -25.31 -9.82 0.58
N ASN A 209 -26.41 -10.55 0.70
CA ASN A 209 -27.17 -11.06 -0.43
C ASN A 209 -28.13 -10.01 -1.01
N LYS A 210 -28.31 -8.87 -0.36
CA LYS A 210 -29.08 -7.75 -0.94
C LYS A 210 -28.33 -7.17 -2.16
N GLU A 211 -29.06 -6.76 -3.18
CA GLU A 211 -28.49 -6.26 -4.44
C GLU A 211 -27.62 -5.01 -4.25
N ASP A 212 -27.99 -4.16 -3.32
CA ASP A 212 -27.33 -2.90 -2.98
C ASP A 212 -26.47 -2.98 -1.71
N ALA A 213 -26.09 -4.19 -1.27
CA ALA A 213 -25.29 -4.40 -0.06
C ALA A 213 -24.01 -3.56 -0.03
N ASP A 214 -23.88 -2.73 1.00
CA ASP A 214 -22.68 -1.92 1.25
C ASP A 214 -22.01 -2.31 2.56
N PHE A 215 -20.94 -3.09 2.46
CA PHE A 215 -20.15 -3.54 3.63
C PHE A 215 -19.73 -2.40 4.55
N HIS A 216 -19.33 -1.26 3.98
CA HIS A 216 -18.89 -0.14 4.79
C HIS A 216 -20.03 0.51 5.54
N GLN A 217 -21.24 0.50 4.96
CA GLN A 217 -22.43 0.96 5.67
C GLN A 217 -22.88 -0.05 6.73
N ILE A 218 -22.93 -1.33 6.41
CA ILE A 218 -23.25 -2.40 7.38
C ILE A 218 -22.35 -2.29 8.61
N VAL A 219 -21.04 -2.18 8.39
CA VAL A 219 -20.07 -2.04 9.50
C VAL A 219 -20.22 -0.68 10.21
N ALA A 220 -20.54 0.39 9.50
CA ALA A 220 -20.82 1.69 10.09
C ALA A 220 -21.98 1.63 11.08
N ASP A 221 -23.06 0.96 10.69
CA ASP A 221 -24.26 0.77 11.51
C ASP A 221 -23.99 -0.13 12.73
N MET A 222 -23.27 -1.26 12.52
CA MET A 222 -22.85 -2.14 13.62
C MET A 222 -21.96 -1.42 14.63
N ALA A 223 -20.99 -0.66 14.18
CA ALA A 223 -20.02 0.04 15.01
C ALA A 223 -20.50 1.42 15.49
N GLN A 224 -21.65 1.91 15.00
CA GLN A 224 -22.19 3.25 15.28
C GLN A 224 -21.21 4.39 14.94
N ILE A 225 -20.56 4.28 13.80
CA ILE A 225 -19.63 5.28 13.25
C ILE A 225 -20.07 5.74 11.87
N SER A 226 -19.47 6.81 11.35
CA SER A 226 -19.76 7.24 9.98
C SER A 226 -19.26 6.22 8.95
N ARG A 227 -19.96 6.09 7.81
CA ARG A 227 -19.55 5.23 6.69
C ARG A 227 -18.13 5.52 6.20
N THR A 228 -17.71 6.79 6.20
CA THR A 228 -16.35 7.19 5.83
C THR A 228 -15.30 6.66 6.80
N MET A 229 -15.59 6.70 8.10
CA MET A 229 -14.73 6.12 9.14
C MET A 229 -14.68 4.60 8.99
N ALA A 230 -15.84 3.94 8.84
CA ALA A 230 -15.92 2.50 8.63
C ALA A 230 -15.11 2.06 7.40
N LYS A 231 -15.21 2.77 6.28
CA LYS A 231 -14.41 2.50 5.08
C LYS A 231 -12.90 2.57 5.36
N THR A 232 -12.44 3.59 6.07
CA THR A 232 -11.02 3.76 6.39
C THR A 232 -10.54 2.66 7.35
N ILE A 233 -11.35 2.31 8.36
CA ILE A 233 -11.03 1.26 9.33
C ILE A 233 -11.01 -0.10 8.64
N ASN A 234 -12.04 -0.46 7.88
CA ASN A 234 -12.16 -1.76 7.22
C ASN A 234 -10.99 -2.01 6.27
N LEU A 235 -10.72 -1.08 5.35
CA LEU A 235 -9.60 -1.21 4.43
C LEU A 235 -8.27 -1.25 5.19
N GLY A 236 -8.13 -0.41 6.22
CA GLY A 236 -6.93 -0.38 7.02
C GLY A 236 -6.66 -1.69 7.76
N LEU A 237 -7.68 -2.28 8.38
CA LEU A 237 -7.56 -3.53 9.13
C LEU A 237 -7.25 -4.72 8.22
N PHE A 238 -7.88 -4.81 7.06
CA PHE A 238 -7.57 -5.85 6.08
C PHE A 238 -6.10 -5.80 5.64
N TYR A 239 -5.50 -4.61 5.65
CA TYR A 239 -4.07 -4.42 5.33
C TYR A 239 -3.17 -4.28 6.58
N GLY A 240 -3.62 -4.74 7.75
CA GLY A 240 -2.81 -4.75 8.98
C GLY A 240 -2.52 -3.37 9.56
N MET A 241 -3.41 -2.40 9.37
CA MET A 241 -3.25 -1.05 9.91
C MET A 241 -3.31 -1.04 11.43
N GLY A 242 -2.23 -0.55 12.08
CA GLY A 242 -2.20 -0.34 13.52
C GLY A 242 -2.83 0.99 13.95
N LYS A 243 -3.05 1.13 15.27
CA LYS A 243 -3.70 2.28 15.93
C LYS A 243 -3.06 3.64 15.60
N ILE A 244 -1.73 3.69 15.43
CA ILE A 244 -1.01 4.93 15.12
C ILE A 244 -1.38 5.44 13.72
N LYS A 245 -1.42 4.53 12.74
CA LYS A 245 -1.81 4.87 11.38
C LYS A 245 -3.29 5.24 11.30
N LEU A 246 -4.15 4.54 12.03
CA LEU A 246 -5.57 4.88 12.15
C LEU A 246 -5.77 6.31 12.67
N ALA A 247 -5.06 6.69 13.75
CA ALA A 247 -5.09 8.04 14.30
C ALA A 247 -4.74 9.10 13.23
N SER A 248 -3.70 8.84 12.43
CA SER A 248 -3.27 9.74 11.35
C SER A 248 -4.29 9.85 10.22
N GLU A 249 -4.82 8.71 9.75
CA GLU A 249 -5.76 8.67 8.62
C GLU A 249 -7.11 9.35 8.94
N LEU A 250 -7.56 9.22 10.18
CA LEU A 250 -8.82 9.83 10.66
C LEU A 250 -8.62 11.19 11.34
N ASN A 251 -7.39 11.68 11.39
CA ASN A 251 -7.03 12.93 12.07
C ASN A 251 -7.50 12.97 13.53
N LEU A 252 -7.33 11.86 14.25
CA LEU A 252 -7.73 11.67 15.64
C LEU A 252 -6.51 11.75 16.58
N THR A 253 -6.76 12.13 17.84
CA THR A 253 -5.75 11.95 18.91
C THR A 253 -5.56 10.45 19.19
N ARG A 254 -4.39 10.06 19.71
CA ARG A 254 -4.10 8.66 20.06
C ARG A 254 -5.14 8.03 21.01
N PRO A 255 -5.58 8.69 22.10
CA PRO A 255 -6.63 8.14 22.96
C PRO A 255 -7.93 7.88 22.21
N LYS A 256 -8.39 8.82 21.39
CA LYS A 256 -9.62 8.67 20.59
C LYS A 256 -9.50 7.54 19.57
N ALA A 257 -8.36 7.43 18.88
CA ALA A 257 -8.12 6.33 17.94
C ALA A 257 -8.08 4.97 18.65
N ASN A 258 -7.49 4.89 19.85
CA ASN A 258 -7.47 3.66 20.65
C ASN A 258 -8.87 3.24 21.08
N ALA A 259 -9.69 4.20 21.57
CA ALA A 259 -11.08 3.94 21.95
C ALA A 259 -11.90 3.45 20.74
N LEU A 260 -11.82 4.17 19.62
CA LEU A 260 -12.50 3.78 18.37
C LEU A 260 -12.09 2.39 17.88
N PHE A 261 -10.80 2.07 17.95
CA PHE A 261 -10.27 0.76 17.57
C PHE A 261 -10.82 -0.37 18.46
N ALA A 262 -10.87 -0.13 19.78
CA ALA A 262 -11.44 -1.09 20.73
C ALA A 262 -12.94 -1.29 20.53
N GLU A 263 -13.68 -0.21 20.36
CA GLU A 263 -15.13 -0.23 20.11
C GLU A 263 -15.47 -0.95 18.80
N TYR A 264 -14.73 -0.65 17.73
CA TYR A 264 -14.89 -1.34 16.46
C TYR A 264 -14.73 -2.86 16.61
N HIS A 265 -13.65 -3.31 17.27
CA HIS A 265 -13.42 -4.74 17.44
C HIS A 265 -14.39 -5.43 18.40
N ALA A 266 -15.00 -4.68 19.33
CA ALA A 266 -16.06 -5.22 20.19
C ALA A 266 -17.36 -5.44 19.38
N LYS A 267 -17.68 -4.53 18.46
CA LYS A 267 -18.91 -4.58 17.66
C LYS A 267 -18.77 -5.38 16.36
N VAL A 268 -17.55 -5.52 15.82
CA VAL A 268 -17.23 -6.24 14.58
C VAL A 268 -16.11 -7.26 14.85
N PRO A 269 -16.35 -8.27 15.72
CA PRO A 269 -15.30 -9.15 16.22
C PRO A 269 -14.73 -10.09 15.15
N PHE A 270 -15.53 -10.48 14.15
CA PHE A 270 -15.14 -11.45 13.13
C PHE A 270 -13.92 -11.03 12.30
N VAL A 271 -13.71 -9.74 12.02
CA VAL A 271 -12.57 -9.26 11.23
C VAL A 271 -11.25 -9.56 11.96
N ARG A 272 -11.20 -9.25 13.25
CA ARG A 272 -10.01 -9.52 14.07
C ARG A 272 -9.78 -11.01 14.26
N ARG A 273 -10.84 -11.76 14.53
CA ARG A 273 -10.75 -13.20 14.76
C ARG A 273 -10.28 -13.92 13.50
N LEU A 274 -10.86 -13.62 12.35
CA LEU A 274 -10.42 -14.17 11.06
C LEU A 274 -8.94 -13.87 10.80
N SER A 275 -8.52 -12.63 11.03
CA SER A 275 -7.10 -12.27 10.86
C SER A 275 -6.19 -13.08 11.77
N GLN A 276 -6.57 -13.28 13.03
CA GLN A 276 -5.81 -14.08 13.98
C GLN A 276 -5.74 -15.56 13.56
N ASP A 277 -6.87 -16.16 13.24
CA ASP A 277 -6.94 -17.58 12.84
C ASP A 277 -6.09 -17.84 11.58
N LEU A 278 -6.10 -16.91 10.60
CA LEU A 278 -5.26 -17.02 9.42
C LEU A 278 -3.77 -16.85 9.71
N ILE A 279 -3.40 -15.98 10.64
CA ILE A 279 -2.01 -15.79 11.06
C ILE A 279 -1.52 -17.06 11.78
N GLU A 280 -2.30 -17.58 12.72
CA GLU A 280 -1.99 -18.81 13.45
C GLU A 280 -1.84 -19.99 12.49
N PHE A 281 -2.78 -20.15 11.57
CA PHE A 281 -2.71 -21.19 10.53
C PHE A 281 -1.47 -21.04 9.64
N ALA A 282 -1.14 -19.81 9.21
CA ALA A 282 0.04 -19.54 8.41
C ALA A 282 1.35 -19.77 9.18
N GLU A 283 1.37 -19.49 10.48
CA GLU A 283 2.53 -19.77 11.35
C GLU A 283 2.71 -21.30 11.57
N GLU A 284 1.64 -22.05 11.67
CA GLU A 284 1.68 -23.50 11.84
C GLU A 284 2.05 -24.22 10.53
N HIS A 285 1.30 -23.95 9.46
CA HIS A 285 1.40 -24.73 8.21
C HIS A 285 2.39 -24.13 7.20
N LYS A 286 2.90 -22.91 7.40
CA LYS A 286 3.80 -22.17 6.50
C LYS A 286 3.18 -21.91 5.12
N LEU A 287 1.86 -22.02 5.01
CA LEU A 287 1.13 -22.05 3.75
C LEU A 287 -0.31 -21.57 3.97
N LEU A 288 -0.86 -20.86 3.01
CA LEU A 288 -2.30 -20.52 2.93
C LEU A 288 -2.82 -20.77 1.52
N PHE A 289 -4.09 -21.15 1.43
CA PHE A 289 -4.81 -21.32 0.17
C PHE A 289 -5.92 -20.28 0.01
N THR A 290 -6.13 -19.85 -1.22
CA THR A 290 -7.32 -19.08 -1.61
C THR A 290 -8.49 -20.01 -1.94
N LEU A 291 -9.68 -19.42 -2.18
CA LEU A 291 -10.89 -20.16 -2.58
C LEU A 291 -10.73 -20.99 -3.88
N LYS A 292 -9.72 -20.71 -4.69
CA LYS A 292 -9.41 -21.39 -5.96
C LYS A 292 -8.05 -22.06 -5.91
N ASP A 293 -7.66 -22.56 -4.73
CA ASP A 293 -6.45 -23.35 -4.50
C ASP A 293 -5.14 -22.69 -4.91
N ARG A 294 -5.14 -21.37 -5.10
CA ARG A 294 -3.90 -20.63 -5.20
C ARG A 294 -3.29 -20.55 -3.80
N PHE A 295 -1.98 -20.76 -3.70
CA PHE A 295 -1.33 -20.79 -2.39
C PHE A 295 -0.29 -19.68 -2.24
N CYS A 296 -0.08 -19.26 -1.00
CA CYS A 296 1.00 -18.40 -0.57
C CYS A 296 1.86 -19.13 0.46
N ARG A 297 3.17 -19.17 0.24
CA ARG A 297 4.13 -19.80 1.15
C ARG A 297 4.78 -18.76 2.04
N PHE A 298 4.95 -19.09 3.32
CA PHE A 298 5.67 -18.29 4.31
C PHE A 298 7.00 -18.96 4.62
N ASN A 299 7.92 -18.95 3.66
CA ASN A 299 9.23 -19.63 3.71
C ASN A 299 10.39 -18.74 4.16
N LYS A 300 10.11 -17.54 4.60
CA LYS A 300 11.06 -16.63 5.23
C LYS A 300 10.81 -16.59 6.72
N TRP A 301 11.83 -16.32 7.51
CA TRP A 301 11.79 -16.40 8.95
C TRP A 301 12.24 -15.10 9.61
N GLU A 302 11.68 -14.81 10.78
CA GLU A 302 12.06 -13.66 11.62
C GLU A 302 12.01 -14.05 13.10
N THR A 303 12.76 -13.37 13.96
CA THR A 303 12.69 -13.57 15.40
C THR A 303 11.33 -13.11 15.95
N ARG A 304 10.78 -13.82 16.94
CA ARG A 304 9.51 -13.44 17.60
C ARG A 304 9.69 -12.20 18.46
N ASN A 305 10.83 -12.12 19.16
CA ASN A 305 11.13 -11.01 20.04
C ASN A 305 11.78 -9.88 19.24
N ARG A 306 11.15 -8.71 19.27
CA ARG A 306 11.68 -7.48 18.69
C ARG A 306 12.20 -6.59 19.81
N GLU A 307 13.43 -6.17 19.71
CA GLU A 307 14.01 -5.26 20.66
C GLU A 307 13.61 -3.81 20.36
N TRP A 308 13.33 -3.05 21.41
CA TRP A 308 13.07 -1.63 21.30
C TRP A 308 14.39 -0.86 21.30
N ASN A 309 14.69 -0.17 20.23
CA ASN A 309 15.88 0.66 20.13
C ASN A 309 15.55 2.11 20.55
N ASN A 310 16.06 2.50 21.72
CA ASN A 310 15.83 3.83 22.27
C ASN A 310 16.47 4.95 21.42
N THR A 311 17.56 4.66 20.71
CA THR A 311 18.27 5.65 19.88
C THR A 311 17.43 6.07 18.67
N ILE A 312 16.75 5.12 18.04
CA ILE A 312 15.91 5.38 16.86
C ILE A 312 14.42 5.50 17.20
N ASN A 313 14.07 5.32 18.49
CA ASN A 313 12.71 5.36 19.04
C ASN A 313 11.71 4.49 18.26
N ARG A 314 12.11 3.26 17.93
CA ARG A 314 11.32 2.22 17.26
C ARG A 314 11.92 0.84 17.54
N TYR A 315 11.14 -0.20 17.25
CA TYR A 315 11.68 -1.55 17.23
C TYR A 315 12.75 -1.71 16.15
N GLU A 316 13.79 -2.44 16.46
CA GLU A 316 14.84 -2.75 15.48
C GLU A 316 14.26 -3.52 14.28
N PRO A 317 14.76 -3.25 13.07
CA PRO A 317 14.43 -4.09 11.92
C PRO A 317 14.97 -5.50 12.17
N VAL A 318 14.07 -6.48 12.16
CA VAL A 318 14.46 -7.88 12.29
C VAL A 318 14.96 -8.39 10.95
N PRO A 319 16.08 -9.08 10.87
CA PRO A 319 16.55 -9.68 9.63
C PRO A 319 15.55 -10.74 9.15
N ILE A 320 15.27 -10.72 7.85
CA ILE A 320 14.45 -11.72 7.20
C ILE A 320 15.37 -12.79 6.64
N LEU A 321 15.30 -13.97 7.21
CA LEU A 321 16.23 -15.07 6.98
C LEU A 321 15.60 -16.18 6.15
N THR A 322 16.42 -17.01 5.52
CA THR A 322 15.98 -18.33 5.08
C THR A 322 15.78 -19.24 6.30
N ARG A 323 15.15 -20.38 6.13
CA ARG A 323 15.02 -21.37 7.24
C ARG A 323 16.40 -21.80 7.74
N GLN A 324 17.32 -22.11 6.86
CA GLN A 324 18.67 -22.56 7.18
C GLN A 324 19.47 -21.47 7.91
N ASP A 325 19.40 -20.23 7.45
CA ASP A 325 20.09 -19.10 8.12
C ASP A 325 19.52 -18.84 9.52
N ALA A 326 18.20 -18.95 9.68
CA ALA A 326 17.51 -18.79 10.95
C ALA A 326 17.90 -19.91 11.94
N GLU A 327 17.98 -21.16 11.48
CA GLU A 327 18.46 -22.30 12.31
C GLU A 327 19.92 -22.13 12.72
N THR A 328 20.75 -21.66 11.79
CA THR A 328 22.18 -21.37 12.09
C THR A 328 22.32 -20.25 13.11
N ALA A 329 21.56 -19.16 12.94
CA ALA A 329 21.57 -18.05 13.89
C ALA A 329 21.05 -18.46 15.26
N PHE A 330 20.00 -19.26 15.33
CA PHE A 330 19.46 -19.79 16.58
C PHE A 330 20.46 -20.70 17.31
N LYS A 331 21.14 -21.58 16.58
CA LYS A 331 22.20 -22.42 17.16
C LYS A 331 23.34 -21.59 17.72
N ALA A 332 23.78 -20.57 16.98
CA ALA A 332 24.86 -19.67 17.44
C ALA A 332 24.47 -18.90 18.71
N GLU A 333 23.23 -18.38 18.78
CA GLU A 333 22.69 -17.69 19.96
C GLU A 333 22.63 -18.62 21.19
N LEU A 334 22.21 -19.86 21.00
CA LEU A 334 22.18 -20.84 22.09
C LEU A 334 23.59 -21.22 22.58
N LEU A 335 24.55 -21.43 21.68
CA LEU A 335 25.93 -21.71 22.03
C LEU A 335 26.58 -20.57 22.80
N GLU A 336 26.34 -19.32 22.39
CA GLU A 336 26.81 -18.13 23.12
C GLU A 336 26.23 -18.05 24.54
N LYS A 337 24.93 -18.34 24.67
CA LYS A 337 24.21 -18.25 25.94
C LYS A 337 24.49 -19.38 26.89
N PHE A 338 24.67 -20.60 26.40
CA PHE A 338 24.79 -21.82 27.23
C PHE A 338 26.21 -22.48 27.19
N LYS A 339 27.20 -21.85 26.55
CA LYS A 339 28.62 -22.28 26.55
C LYS A 339 28.80 -23.78 26.33
N ASP A 340 28.54 -24.25 25.12
CA ASP A 340 28.71 -25.63 24.68
C ASP A 340 27.73 -26.68 25.30
N ASN A 341 26.85 -26.27 26.19
CA ASN A 341 25.85 -27.14 26.84
C ASN A 341 24.50 -27.09 26.11
N VAL A 342 24.53 -27.13 24.78
CA VAL A 342 23.29 -27.15 23.96
C VAL A 342 22.88 -28.60 23.75
N ALA A 343 21.68 -28.95 24.21
CA ALA A 343 21.14 -30.29 24.04
C ALA A 343 20.90 -30.63 22.56
N ASP A 344 21.06 -31.89 22.17
CA ASP A 344 20.88 -32.33 20.78
C ASP A 344 19.48 -32.05 20.20
N ASN A 345 18.50 -31.85 21.06
CA ASN A 345 17.10 -31.58 20.69
C ASN A 345 16.76 -30.07 20.71
N TYR A 346 17.75 -29.17 20.74
CA TYR A 346 17.54 -27.70 20.81
C TYR A 346 16.58 -27.16 19.76
N MET A 347 16.45 -27.82 18.62
CA MET A 347 15.53 -27.43 17.55
C MET A 347 14.05 -27.49 17.95
N GLN A 348 13.68 -28.23 19.01
CA GLN A 348 12.32 -28.26 19.53
C GLN A 348 11.87 -26.90 20.06
N ASP A 349 12.81 -26.05 20.48
CA ASP A 349 12.53 -24.70 20.95
C ASP A 349 12.59 -23.65 19.85
N PHE A 350 12.98 -24.00 18.62
CA PHE A 350 13.16 -23.05 17.52
C PHE A 350 11.91 -22.17 17.30
N ASP A 351 10.72 -22.75 17.27
CA ASP A 351 9.48 -22.01 17.03
C ASP A 351 9.06 -21.09 18.20
N ARG A 352 9.73 -21.17 19.36
CA ARG A 352 9.59 -20.20 20.46
C ARG A 352 10.34 -18.90 20.19
N TYR A 353 11.45 -18.96 19.44
CA TYR A 353 12.33 -17.83 19.15
C TYR A 353 12.12 -17.28 17.75
N TYR A 354 11.79 -18.13 16.81
CA TYR A 354 11.57 -17.78 15.41
C TYR A 354 10.16 -18.08 14.95
N LYS A 355 9.70 -17.36 13.94
CA LYS A 355 8.42 -17.59 13.27
C LYS A 355 8.53 -17.29 11.77
N PRO A 356 7.62 -17.81 10.95
CA PRO A 356 7.53 -17.40 9.55
C PRO A 356 7.32 -15.90 9.45
N ALA A 357 8.14 -15.25 8.63
CA ALA A 357 8.03 -13.82 8.36
C ALA A 357 6.78 -13.50 7.53
N PHE A 358 6.26 -12.29 7.71
CA PHE A 358 5.13 -11.75 6.93
C PHE A 358 3.77 -12.44 7.17
N THR A 359 3.62 -13.34 8.15
CA THR A 359 2.33 -13.99 8.47
C THR A 359 1.23 -12.99 8.80
N TYR A 360 1.56 -11.79 9.30
CA TYR A 360 0.61 -10.70 9.48
C TYR A 360 -0.08 -10.24 8.19
N LYS A 361 0.39 -10.67 7.02
CA LYS A 361 -0.23 -10.43 5.71
C LYS A 361 -1.17 -11.56 5.29
N ALA A 362 -1.44 -12.52 6.13
CA ALA A 362 -2.23 -13.70 5.80
C ALA A 362 -3.67 -13.39 5.37
N LEU A 363 -4.23 -12.27 5.83
CA LEU A 363 -5.55 -11.81 5.42
C LEU A 363 -5.55 -11.13 4.04
N ASN A 364 -4.39 -10.71 3.54
CA ASN A 364 -4.24 -10.02 2.25
C ASN A 364 -4.04 -11.05 1.12
#